data_5bb1cf7ad5d0f40b07666b2e5b90b7fc
#
_entry.id   5bb1cf7ad5d0f40b07666b2e5b90b7fc
#
_cell.length_a   1.000
_cell.length_b   1.000
_cell.length_c   1.000
_cell.angle_alpha   90.00
_cell.angle_beta   90.00
_cell.angle_gamma   90.00
#
_symmetry.space_group_name_H-M   'P 1'
#
loop_
_entity.id
_entity.type
_entity.pdbx_description
1 polymer ?
#
loop_
_entity_poly.entity_id
_entity_poly.type
_entity_poly.pdbx_seq_one_letter_code
_entity_poly.pdbx_strand_id
1 'polypeptide(L)'
;MTLQHVTLTSSTPVGAPRAAGSPAPCVVPARPEPVAFAAAQSALIVVDMQNAYASVGGYVDQAGFSVAGAQAAADKILQAISAARAAGMLVVFLQNGWDADYVEAGGPGSPNWYKSNALKTMRKKPELAGRFLAKGGWDYALMDCMQPQPGDIVVPKVRYSGFFHSQLDSVLRARGINTLFMTGIATNVCVESTLRDAFHLEYFSVLLEDATHALGGDSMQQATAYNVETFFGWVSQVPAFCDALQTEPVMA
;
A
#
# COMPACT_ATOMS: atom_id res chain seq x y z
N MET A 1 -21.14 -19.13 -14.46
CA MET A 1 -21.78 -19.10 -13.14
C MET A 1 -21.56 -17.69 -12.61
N THR A 2 -22.58 -16.84 -12.70
CA THR A 2 -22.47 -15.43 -12.31
C THR A 2 -22.56 -15.36 -10.78
N LEU A 3 -21.47 -14.96 -10.15
CA LEU A 3 -21.48 -14.66 -8.70
C LEU A 3 -22.46 -13.50 -8.47
N GLN A 4 -23.56 -13.77 -7.77
CA GLN A 4 -24.45 -12.71 -7.32
C GLN A 4 -23.76 -11.93 -6.22
N HIS A 5 -23.40 -10.67 -6.48
CA HIS A 5 -23.00 -9.71 -5.46
C HIS A 5 -24.21 -9.49 -4.51
N VAL A 6 -24.07 -9.93 -3.28
CA VAL A 6 -24.96 -9.46 -2.21
C VAL A 6 -24.40 -8.11 -1.77
N THR A 7 -24.83 -7.05 -2.44
CA THR A 7 -24.45 -5.69 -2.05
C THR A 7 -25.35 -5.27 -0.88
N LEU A 8 -24.87 -5.39 0.33
CA LEU A 8 -25.47 -4.72 1.48
C LEU A 8 -25.01 -3.25 1.42
N THR A 9 -25.71 -2.42 0.65
CA THR A 9 -25.44 -0.98 0.61
C THR A 9 -26.05 -0.33 1.85
N SER A 10 -25.21 -0.07 2.86
CA SER A 10 -25.55 0.87 3.93
C SER A 10 -25.20 2.27 3.47
N SER A 11 -26.12 3.24 3.61
CA SER A 11 -25.82 4.66 3.39
C SER A 11 -25.13 5.31 4.59
N THR A 12 -25.04 4.61 5.70
CA THR A 12 -24.41 5.11 6.93
C THR A 12 -22.90 4.86 6.85
N PRO A 13 -22.05 5.91 6.95
CA PRO A 13 -20.60 5.73 6.95
C PRO A 13 -20.13 4.89 8.13
N VAL A 14 -19.19 3.98 7.87
CA VAL A 14 -18.48 3.20 8.89
C VAL A 14 -17.14 3.85 9.19
N GLY A 15 -16.57 3.60 10.36
CA GLY A 15 -15.24 4.14 10.73
C GLY A 15 -14.92 3.94 12.20
N ALA A 16 -13.69 4.29 12.57
CA ALA A 16 -13.25 4.19 13.96
C ALA A 16 -14.09 5.06 14.90
N PRO A 17 -14.34 4.61 16.15
CA PRO A 17 -15.00 5.40 17.17
C PRO A 17 -14.28 6.73 17.39
N ARG A 18 -15.06 7.81 17.59
CA ARG A 18 -14.54 9.16 17.79
C ARG A 18 -14.75 9.62 19.23
N ALA A 19 -13.79 10.39 19.74
CA ALA A 19 -13.97 11.05 21.02
C ALA A 19 -15.06 12.14 20.95
N ALA A 20 -15.77 12.36 22.05
CA ALA A 20 -16.73 13.43 22.13
C ALA A 20 -16.04 14.79 21.91
N GLY A 21 -16.64 15.65 21.09
CA GLY A 21 -16.11 16.98 20.78
C GLY A 21 -15.06 17.00 19.65
N SER A 22 -14.77 15.88 19.02
CA SER A 22 -13.88 15.87 17.83
C SER A 22 -14.55 16.60 16.64
N PRO A 23 -13.77 17.24 15.73
CA PRO A 23 -14.27 17.83 14.50
C PRO A 23 -15.10 16.84 13.67
N ALA A 24 -15.99 17.30 12.79
CA ALA A 24 -16.74 16.44 11.88
C ALA A 24 -15.76 15.56 11.06
N PRO A 25 -16.08 14.26 10.83
CA PRO A 25 -15.21 13.39 10.06
C PRO A 25 -15.26 13.74 8.58
N CYS A 26 -14.16 13.53 7.88
CA CYS A 26 -14.19 13.34 6.43
C CYS A 26 -14.95 12.04 6.13
N VAL A 27 -15.63 11.99 4.99
CA VAL A 27 -16.32 10.77 4.52
C VAL A 27 -15.88 10.47 3.10
N VAL A 28 -15.18 9.35 2.91
CA VAL A 28 -14.80 8.90 1.57
C VAL A 28 -15.85 7.92 1.03
N PRO A 29 -16.41 8.19 -0.18
CA PRO A 29 -17.19 7.19 -0.90
C PRO A 29 -16.35 5.94 -1.17
N ALA A 30 -16.84 4.79 -0.75
CA ALA A 30 -16.15 3.51 -0.88
C ALA A 30 -17.17 2.37 -1.07
N ARG A 31 -16.71 1.23 -1.51
CA ARG A 31 -17.46 -0.02 -1.58
C ARG A 31 -17.01 -0.93 -0.44
N PRO A 32 -17.94 -1.66 0.23
CA PRO A 32 -19.39 -1.70 0.00
C PRO A 32 -20.16 -0.53 0.61
N GLU A 33 -19.58 0.26 1.54
CA GLU A 33 -20.19 1.43 2.16
C GLU A 33 -19.17 2.57 2.35
N PRO A 34 -19.59 3.83 2.51
CA PRO A 34 -18.69 4.96 2.75
C PRO A 34 -17.93 4.81 4.08
N VAL A 35 -16.71 5.32 4.12
CA VAL A 35 -15.84 5.29 5.33
C VAL A 35 -15.68 6.69 5.90
N ALA A 36 -16.01 6.85 7.18
CA ALA A 36 -15.78 8.06 7.95
C ALA A 36 -14.38 8.00 8.63
N PHE A 37 -13.60 9.06 8.50
CA PHE A 37 -12.25 9.11 9.06
C PHE A 37 -11.86 10.53 9.51
N ALA A 38 -10.82 10.64 10.33
CA ALA A 38 -10.19 11.91 10.65
C ALA A 38 -8.77 11.93 10.05
N ALA A 39 -8.42 12.97 9.31
CA ALA A 39 -7.10 13.06 8.66
C ALA A 39 -5.94 12.88 9.66
N ALA A 40 -6.03 13.50 10.86
CA ALA A 40 -5.03 13.38 11.92
C ALA A 40 -4.91 11.97 12.54
N GLN A 41 -5.90 11.09 12.34
CA GLN A 41 -5.89 9.70 12.82
C GLN A 41 -5.79 8.70 11.66
N SER A 42 -5.40 9.18 10.48
CA SER A 42 -5.27 8.37 9.27
C SER A 42 -3.87 8.46 8.70
N ALA A 43 -3.48 7.44 7.94
CA ALA A 43 -2.23 7.44 7.20
C ALA A 43 -2.44 6.97 5.75
N LEU A 44 -1.75 7.65 4.83
CA LEU A 44 -1.57 7.16 3.46
C LEU A 44 -0.34 6.25 3.43
N ILE A 45 -0.54 4.99 3.07
CA ILE A 45 0.52 3.98 2.99
C ILE A 45 0.91 3.79 1.54
N VAL A 46 2.14 4.15 1.20
CA VAL A 46 2.73 4.00 -0.14
C VAL A 46 3.63 2.77 -0.14
N VAL A 47 3.12 1.67 -0.71
CA VAL A 47 3.78 0.37 -0.67
C VAL A 47 4.74 0.21 -1.83
N ASP A 48 6.03 0.04 -1.54
CA ASP A 48 7.07 -0.42 -2.44
C ASP A 48 7.16 0.30 -3.80
N MET A 49 6.93 1.62 -3.83
CA MET A 49 7.13 2.41 -5.04
C MET A 49 8.62 2.65 -5.32
N GLN A 50 9.33 1.52 -5.54
CA GLN A 50 10.78 1.42 -5.76
C GLN A 50 11.08 1.11 -7.22
N ASN A 51 12.30 1.41 -7.67
CA ASN A 51 12.76 1.07 -9.02
C ASN A 51 12.65 -0.44 -9.29
N ALA A 52 12.84 -1.27 -8.29
CA ALA A 52 12.66 -2.72 -8.37
C ALA A 52 11.31 -3.14 -8.94
N TYR A 53 10.24 -2.45 -8.54
CA TYR A 53 8.86 -2.85 -8.83
C TYR A 53 8.22 -2.05 -9.95
N ALA A 54 8.68 -0.84 -10.18
CA ALA A 54 7.99 0.14 -11.02
C ALA A 54 8.80 0.61 -12.24
N SER A 55 10.08 0.27 -12.33
CA SER A 55 10.96 0.78 -13.39
C SER A 55 11.44 -0.32 -14.34
N VAL A 56 11.61 0.03 -15.62
CA VAL A 56 12.31 -0.83 -16.59
C VAL A 56 13.73 -1.06 -16.12
N GLY A 57 14.19 -2.30 -16.16
CA GLY A 57 15.49 -2.74 -15.63
C GLY A 57 15.47 -3.14 -14.15
N GLY A 58 14.38 -2.87 -13.43
CA GLY A 58 14.17 -3.36 -12.07
C GLY A 58 13.86 -4.87 -12.02
N TYR A 59 13.83 -5.43 -10.81
CA TYR A 59 13.70 -6.88 -10.68
C TYR A 59 12.40 -7.42 -11.29
N VAL A 60 11.28 -6.70 -11.19
CA VAL A 60 9.98 -7.13 -11.73
C VAL A 60 10.06 -7.29 -13.25
N ASP A 61 10.60 -6.27 -13.93
CA ASP A 61 10.84 -6.30 -15.37
C ASP A 61 11.82 -7.43 -15.75
N GLN A 62 12.95 -7.54 -15.06
CA GLN A 62 13.95 -8.59 -15.29
C GLN A 62 13.45 -10.01 -15.00
N ALA A 63 12.45 -10.15 -14.15
CA ALA A 63 11.76 -11.40 -13.87
C ALA A 63 10.67 -11.74 -14.92
N GLY A 64 10.39 -10.83 -15.87
CA GLY A 64 9.45 -11.04 -16.97
C GLY A 64 8.02 -10.60 -16.69
N PHE A 65 7.79 -9.78 -15.66
CA PHE A 65 6.48 -9.14 -15.43
C PHE A 65 6.43 -7.75 -16.07
N SER A 66 5.23 -7.32 -16.46
CA SER A 66 5.03 -5.97 -16.99
C SER A 66 5.06 -4.93 -15.88
N VAL A 67 5.78 -3.84 -16.11
CA VAL A 67 5.77 -2.62 -15.28
C VAL A 67 5.00 -1.47 -15.95
N ALA A 68 4.32 -1.73 -17.07
CA ALA A 68 3.69 -0.68 -17.89
C ALA A 68 2.61 0.13 -17.15
N GLY A 69 1.90 -0.46 -16.18
CA GLY A 69 0.89 0.24 -15.37
C GLY A 69 1.46 1.00 -14.16
N ALA A 70 2.74 0.82 -13.85
CA ALA A 70 3.34 1.39 -12.65
C ALA A 70 3.36 2.92 -12.67
N GLN A 71 3.59 3.54 -13.85
CA GLN A 71 3.61 5.00 -13.97
C GLN A 71 2.22 5.59 -13.74
N ALA A 72 1.16 4.99 -14.27
CA ALA A 72 -0.22 5.45 -14.04
C ALA A 72 -0.59 5.38 -12.55
N ALA A 73 -0.19 4.31 -11.86
CA ALA A 73 -0.35 4.20 -10.42
C ALA A 73 0.47 5.27 -9.69
N ALA A 74 1.73 5.53 -10.10
CA ALA A 74 2.57 6.56 -9.53
C ALA A 74 1.93 7.95 -9.62
N ASP A 75 1.36 8.31 -10.77
CA ASP A 75 0.70 9.60 -10.98
C ASP A 75 -0.51 9.77 -10.02
N LYS A 76 -1.27 8.70 -9.79
CA LYS A 76 -2.37 8.69 -8.82
C LYS A 76 -1.87 8.78 -7.38
N ILE A 77 -0.81 8.05 -7.03
CA ILE A 77 -0.20 8.12 -5.71
C ILE A 77 0.28 9.53 -5.40
N LEU A 78 0.91 10.23 -6.35
CA LEU A 78 1.36 11.61 -6.16
C LEU A 78 0.21 12.57 -5.87
N GLN A 79 -0.94 12.40 -6.53
CA GLN A 79 -2.16 13.16 -6.23
C GLN A 79 -2.63 12.88 -4.78
N ALA A 80 -2.69 11.61 -4.38
CA ALA A 80 -3.07 11.22 -3.03
C ALA A 80 -2.09 11.75 -1.97
N ILE A 81 -0.77 11.69 -2.22
CA ILE A 81 0.26 12.24 -1.33
C ILE A 81 0.08 13.75 -1.14
N SER A 82 -0.16 14.48 -2.24
CA SER A 82 -0.38 15.93 -2.17
C SER A 82 -1.59 16.28 -1.31
N ALA A 83 -2.72 15.60 -1.51
CA ALA A 83 -3.93 15.80 -0.73
C ALA A 83 -3.75 15.42 0.75
N ALA A 84 -3.11 14.27 1.02
CA ALA A 84 -2.81 13.80 2.37
C ALA A 84 -1.95 14.80 3.16
N ARG A 85 -0.84 15.27 2.55
CA ARG A 85 0.05 16.27 3.17
C ARG A 85 -0.68 17.59 3.43
N ALA A 86 -1.47 18.08 2.47
CA ALA A 86 -2.25 19.31 2.63
C ALA A 86 -3.26 19.22 3.79
N ALA A 87 -3.81 18.03 4.05
CA ALA A 87 -4.75 17.77 5.15
C ALA A 87 -4.06 17.40 6.48
N GLY A 88 -2.72 17.43 6.56
CA GLY A 88 -1.97 17.02 7.75
C GLY A 88 -2.05 15.52 8.06
N MET A 89 -2.41 14.69 7.08
CA MET A 89 -2.41 13.23 7.21
C MET A 89 -0.98 12.70 7.11
N LEU A 90 -0.67 11.69 7.92
CA LEU A 90 0.62 11.01 7.88
C LEU A 90 0.80 10.28 6.53
N VAL A 91 1.98 10.44 5.92
CA VAL A 91 2.39 9.64 4.75
C VAL A 91 3.49 8.68 5.18
N VAL A 92 3.31 7.39 4.88
CA VAL A 92 4.27 6.34 5.20
C VAL A 92 4.68 5.61 3.92
N PHE A 93 5.97 5.61 3.61
CA PHE A 93 6.56 4.83 2.53
C PHE A 93 7.07 3.50 3.07
N LEU A 94 6.57 2.40 2.54
CA LEU A 94 7.15 1.08 2.78
C LEU A 94 8.22 0.81 1.73
N GLN A 95 9.34 0.27 2.17
CA GLN A 95 10.48 0.01 1.28
C GLN A 95 11.01 -1.40 1.53
N ASN A 96 10.74 -2.30 0.57
CA ASN A 96 11.10 -3.70 0.67
C ASN A 96 12.53 -3.95 0.21
N GLY A 97 13.30 -4.69 0.99
CA GLY A 97 14.64 -5.09 0.61
C GLY A 97 15.41 -5.75 1.74
N TRP A 98 16.65 -6.08 1.45
CA TRP A 98 17.51 -6.85 2.34
C TRP A 98 18.90 -6.21 2.43
N ASP A 99 19.67 -6.64 3.41
CA ASP A 99 21.11 -6.34 3.52
C ASP A 99 21.88 -6.82 2.29
N ALA A 100 23.07 -6.27 2.10
CA ALA A 100 23.89 -6.56 0.91
C ALA A 100 24.25 -8.05 0.76
N ASP A 101 24.31 -8.77 1.88
CA ASP A 101 24.65 -10.21 1.92
C ASP A 101 23.40 -11.10 1.86
N TYR A 102 22.20 -10.51 1.77
CA TYR A 102 20.90 -11.19 1.72
C TYR A 102 20.58 -12.10 2.93
N VAL A 103 21.21 -11.85 4.09
CA VAL A 103 20.91 -12.59 5.33
C VAL A 103 19.47 -12.37 5.74
N GLU A 104 18.95 -11.13 5.65
CA GLU A 104 17.56 -10.80 5.93
C GLU A 104 16.56 -11.46 4.97
N ALA A 105 16.98 -11.83 3.76
CA ALA A 105 16.15 -12.55 2.80
C ALA A 105 15.89 -14.00 3.23
N GLY A 106 16.78 -14.56 4.04
CA GLY A 106 16.80 -15.96 4.45
C GLY A 106 17.42 -16.87 3.39
N GLY A 107 18.13 -17.92 3.86
CA GLY A 107 18.80 -18.92 3.02
C GLY A 107 17.88 -20.10 2.65
N PRO A 108 18.45 -21.24 2.23
CA PRO A 108 17.74 -22.44 1.80
C PRO A 108 16.75 -23.01 2.81
N GLY A 109 16.86 -22.66 4.10
CA GLY A 109 15.88 -23.02 5.13
C GLY A 109 14.64 -22.14 5.19
N SER A 110 14.57 -21.06 4.37
CA SER A 110 13.44 -20.13 4.34
C SER A 110 12.57 -20.34 3.09
N PRO A 111 11.23 -20.35 3.20
CA PRO A 111 10.33 -20.34 2.04
C PRO A 111 10.58 -19.17 1.10
N ASN A 112 10.99 -18.00 1.63
CA ASN A 112 11.28 -16.80 0.83
C ASN A 112 12.39 -17.06 -0.20
N TRP A 113 13.40 -17.87 0.15
CA TRP A 113 14.47 -18.29 -0.77
C TRP A 113 13.91 -18.90 -2.07
N TYR A 114 12.87 -19.72 -1.96
CA TYR A 114 12.27 -20.45 -3.08
C TYR A 114 11.15 -19.67 -3.76
N LYS A 115 10.45 -18.79 -3.04
CA LYS A 115 9.25 -18.10 -3.55
C LYS A 115 9.52 -16.70 -4.06
N SER A 116 10.47 -15.95 -3.48
CA SER A 116 10.82 -14.62 -3.97
C SER A 116 11.30 -14.68 -5.43
N ASN A 117 10.61 -13.94 -6.31
CA ASN A 117 10.99 -13.88 -7.73
C ASN A 117 12.33 -13.16 -7.92
N ALA A 118 12.66 -12.17 -7.07
CA ALA A 118 13.97 -11.52 -7.08
C ALA A 118 15.10 -12.53 -6.85
N LEU A 119 15.00 -13.31 -5.75
CA LEU A 119 15.99 -14.33 -5.42
C LEU A 119 16.07 -15.46 -6.46
N LYS A 120 14.91 -15.88 -7.01
CA LYS A 120 14.88 -16.88 -8.09
C LYS A 120 15.56 -16.36 -9.36
N THR A 121 15.29 -15.12 -9.74
CA THR A 121 15.87 -14.52 -10.96
C THR A 121 17.38 -14.37 -10.83
N MET A 122 17.89 -13.89 -9.69
CA MET A 122 19.34 -13.81 -9.44
C MET A 122 20.02 -15.18 -9.47
N ARG A 123 19.38 -16.23 -8.96
CA ARG A 123 19.95 -17.60 -9.06
C ARG A 123 19.93 -18.16 -10.48
N LYS A 124 18.95 -17.77 -11.31
CA LYS A 124 18.88 -18.18 -12.73
C LYS A 124 19.76 -17.37 -13.65
N LYS A 125 20.06 -16.12 -13.27
CA LYS A 125 20.87 -15.16 -14.03
C LYS A 125 22.01 -14.67 -13.14
N PRO A 126 23.15 -15.39 -13.07
CA PRO A 126 24.25 -15.06 -12.16
C PRO A 126 24.83 -13.65 -12.36
N GLU A 127 24.72 -13.08 -13.55
CA GLU A 127 25.13 -11.71 -13.88
C GLU A 127 24.29 -10.65 -13.13
N LEU A 128 23.15 -11.03 -12.57
CA LEU A 128 22.27 -10.18 -11.77
C LEU A 128 22.44 -10.41 -10.26
N ALA A 129 23.37 -11.28 -9.86
CA ALA A 129 23.60 -11.57 -8.45
C ALA A 129 23.92 -10.30 -7.66
N GLY A 130 23.27 -10.13 -6.51
CA GLY A 130 23.48 -8.96 -5.65
C GLY A 130 22.82 -7.66 -6.11
N ARG A 131 22.08 -7.66 -7.22
CA ARG A 131 21.53 -6.44 -7.81
C ARG A 131 20.13 -6.08 -7.33
N PHE A 132 19.29 -7.06 -6.93
CA PHE A 132 17.88 -6.81 -6.66
C PHE A 132 17.59 -6.66 -5.17
N LEU A 133 16.89 -5.58 -4.84
CA LEU A 133 16.40 -5.29 -3.49
C LEU A 133 17.51 -5.21 -2.42
N ALA A 134 18.77 -5.03 -2.81
CA ALA A 134 19.86 -4.78 -1.88
C ALA A 134 19.80 -3.33 -1.39
N LYS A 135 19.71 -3.14 -0.07
CA LYS A 135 19.69 -1.81 0.56
C LYS A 135 20.87 -0.97 0.09
N GLY A 136 20.61 0.27 -0.30
CA GLY A 136 21.60 1.19 -0.88
C GLY A 136 21.76 1.09 -2.40
N GLY A 137 21.23 0.06 -3.05
CA GLY A 137 21.25 -0.08 -4.51
C GLY A 137 20.16 0.69 -5.22
N TRP A 138 20.33 0.91 -6.54
CA TRP A 138 19.34 1.59 -7.39
C TRP A 138 17.98 0.86 -7.39
N ASP A 139 17.99 -0.46 -7.47
CA ASP A 139 16.80 -1.29 -7.48
C ASP A 139 15.98 -1.11 -6.18
N TYR A 140 16.66 -1.00 -5.03
CA TYR A 140 16.06 -0.75 -3.73
C TYR A 140 15.53 0.68 -3.58
N ALA A 141 16.12 1.67 -4.25
CA ALA A 141 15.71 3.07 -4.11
C ALA A 141 14.26 3.29 -4.52
N LEU A 142 13.58 4.23 -3.86
CA LEU A 142 12.27 4.71 -4.32
C LEU A 142 12.42 5.33 -5.71
N MET A 143 11.35 5.33 -6.50
CA MET A 143 11.30 6.06 -7.77
C MET A 143 11.64 7.53 -7.55
N ASP A 144 12.28 8.17 -8.52
CA ASP A 144 12.69 9.58 -8.43
C ASP A 144 11.52 10.53 -8.11
N CYS A 145 10.31 10.20 -8.57
CA CYS A 145 9.10 10.97 -8.28
C CYS A 145 8.52 10.71 -6.87
N MET A 146 8.94 9.65 -6.18
CA MET A 146 8.42 9.23 -4.86
C MET A 146 9.35 9.66 -3.72
N GLN A 147 9.61 10.97 -3.61
CA GLN A 147 10.54 11.49 -2.60
C GLN A 147 9.83 11.79 -1.28
N PRO A 148 10.21 11.11 -0.18
CA PRO A 148 9.74 11.46 1.16
C PRO A 148 10.12 12.91 1.52
N GLN A 149 9.21 13.61 2.19
CA GLN A 149 9.41 14.98 2.68
C GLN A 149 9.50 15.01 4.21
N PRO A 150 9.99 16.10 4.81
CA PRO A 150 9.95 16.27 6.27
C PRO A 150 8.52 16.05 6.81
N GLY A 151 8.38 15.13 7.76
CA GLY A 151 7.10 14.70 8.31
C GLY A 151 6.63 13.34 7.80
N ASP A 152 7.08 12.89 6.63
CA ASP A 152 6.84 11.55 6.15
C ASP A 152 7.71 10.52 6.88
N ILE A 153 7.29 9.26 6.83
CA ILE A 153 8.04 8.17 7.45
C ILE A 153 8.38 7.12 6.40
N VAL A 154 9.62 6.64 6.41
CA VAL A 154 10.05 5.49 5.62
C VAL A 154 10.21 4.29 6.56
N VAL A 155 9.48 3.21 6.27
CA VAL A 155 9.55 1.97 7.04
C VAL A 155 10.15 0.88 6.15
N PRO A 156 11.38 0.44 6.44
CA PRO A 156 11.95 -0.71 5.75
C PRO A 156 11.23 -2.00 6.16
N LYS A 157 11.07 -2.89 5.22
CA LYS A 157 10.50 -4.22 5.44
C LYS A 157 11.27 -5.30 4.68
N VAL A 158 11.20 -6.53 5.14
CA VAL A 158 11.96 -7.67 4.60
C VAL A 158 11.06 -8.77 4.04
N ARG A 159 9.74 -8.59 4.10
CA ARG A 159 8.71 -9.51 3.58
C ARG A 159 7.62 -8.71 2.88
N TYR A 160 6.63 -9.38 2.30
CA TYR A 160 5.56 -8.75 1.52
C TYR A 160 4.70 -7.81 2.36
N SER A 161 4.24 -8.25 3.53
CA SER A 161 3.49 -7.38 4.42
C SER A 161 4.36 -6.31 5.07
N GLY A 162 3.83 -5.08 5.12
CA GLY A 162 4.42 -3.95 5.83
C GLY A 162 4.46 -4.12 7.34
N PHE A 163 3.63 -4.99 7.91
CA PHE A 163 3.56 -5.22 9.35
C PHE A 163 4.49 -6.33 9.83
N PHE A 164 4.91 -7.22 8.91
CA PHE A 164 5.70 -8.39 9.31
C PHE A 164 7.17 -8.03 9.55
N HIS A 165 7.64 -8.18 10.79
CA HIS A 165 9.00 -7.85 11.25
C HIS A 165 9.44 -6.43 10.85
N SER A 166 8.55 -5.46 11.03
CA SER A 166 8.81 -4.05 10.79
C SER A 166 8.36 -3.19 11.98
N GLN A 167 8.62 -1.90 11.91
CA GLN A 167 8.18 -0.93 12.92
C GLN A 167 6.82 -0.31 12.59
N LEU A 168 6.11 -0.75 11.54
CA LEU A 168 4.92 -0.06 11.03
C LEU A 168 3.84 0.08 12.10
N ASP A 169 3.45 -1.02 12.77
CA ASP A 169 2.41 -0.97 13.80
C ASP A 169 2.76 -0.02 14.95
N SER A 170 3.99 -0.10 15.46
CA SER A 170 4.46 0.79 16.53
C SER A 170 4.43 2.26 16.12
N VAL A 171 4.82 2.57 14.89
CA VAL A 171 4.82 3.92 14.32
C VAL A 171 3.40 4.48 14.22
N LEU A 172 2.45 3.66 13.75
CA LEU A 172 1.05 4.05 13.60
C LEU A 172 0.36 4.20 14.96
N ARG A 173 0.51 3.23 15.87
CA ARG A 173 -0.10 3.28 17.21
C ARG A 173 0.40 4.46 18.04
N ALA A 174 1.70 4.74 18.00
CA ALA A 174 2.28 5.88 18.72
C ALA A 174 1.71 7.24 18.28
N ARG A 175 1.07 7.31 17.11
CA ARG A 175 0.43 8.51 16.55
C ARG A 175 -1.10 8.47 16.59
N GLY A 176 -1.68 7.45 17.21
CA GLY A 176 -3.13 7.28 17.30
C GLY A 176 -3.80 7.02 15.94
N ILE A 177 -3.04 6.50 14.97
CA ILE A 177 -3.57 6.16 13.65
C ILE A 177 -4.45 4.91 13.77
N ASN A 178 -5.64 4.96 13.16
CA ASN A 178 -6.60 3.87 13.13
C ASN A 178 -7.18 3.60 11.74
N THR A 179 -6.96 4.49 10.77
CA THR A 179 -7.44 4.35 9.39
C THR A 179 -6.28 4.43 8.41
N LEU A 180 -6.22 3.50 7.47
CA LEU A 180 -5.14 3.39 6.50
C LEU A 180 -5.69 3.45 5.08
N PHE A 181 -5.13 4.32 4.24
CA PHE A 181 -5.37 4.37 2.81
C PHE A 181 -4.21 3.70 2.10
N MET A 182 -4.46 2.57 1.43
CA MET A 182 -3.43 1.71 0.84
C MET A 182 -3.24 2.01 -0.64
N THR A 183 -1.99 2.21 -1.03
CA THR A 183 -1.55 2.45 -2.42
C THR A 183 -0.27 1.66 -2.71
N GLY A 184 0.17 1.60 -3.97
CA GLY A 184 1.50 1.07 -4.34
C GLY A 184 1.49 -0.22 -5.14
N ILE A 185 2.57 -0.98 -5.07
CA ILE A 185 2.85 -2.19 -5.88
C ILE A 185 3.35 -3.35 -4.99
N ALA A 186 2.99 -4.61 -5.27
CA ALA A 186 1.94 -5.02 -6.20
C ALA A 186 0.63 -5.18 -5.45
N THR A 187 -0.47 -4.81 -6.09
CA THR A 187 -1.82 -4.89 -5.49
C THR A 187 -2.08 -6.26 -4.87
N ASN A 188 -1.86 -7.33 -5.62
CA ASN A 188 -2.12 -8.71 -5.24
C ASN A 188 -1.00 -9.39 -4.42
N VAL A 189 0.02 -8.64 -4.00
CA VAL A 189 1.14 -9.20 -3.21
C VAL A 189 1.38 -8.31 -1.97
N CYS A 190 2.23 -7.28 -2.09
CA CYS A 190 2.64 -6.49 -0.93
C CYS A 190 1.50 -5.63 -0.38
N VAL A 191 0.68 -5.03 -1.25
CA VAL A 191 -0.48 -4.21 -0.84
C VAL A 191 -1.51 -5.08 -0.14
N GLU A 192 -1.97 -6.17 -0.77
CA GLU A 192 -2.98 -7.07 -0.18
C GLU A 192 -2.46 -7.72 1.11
N SER A 193 -1.20 -8.18 1.15
CA SER A 193 -0.63 -8.76 2.38
C SER A 193 -0.60 -7.75 3.52
N THR A 194 -0.24 -6.50 3.24
CA THR A 194 -0.22 -5.42 4.24
C THR A 194 -1.64 -5.09 4.72
N LEU A 195 -2.61 -5.03 3.80
CA LEU A 195 -4.00 -4.72 4.11
C LEU A 195 -4.64 -5.84 4.95
N ARG A 196 -4.38 -7.11 4.66
CA ARG A 196 -4.86 -8.25 5.45
C ARG A 196 -4.33 -8.22 6.87
N ASP A 197 -3.03 -7.93 7.05
CA ASP A 197 -2.45 -7.80 8.39
C ASP A 197 -3.00 -6.57 9.12
N ALA A 198 -3.23 -5.45 8.41
CA ALA A 198 -3.89 -4.27 8.96
C ALA A 198 -5.29 -4.61 9.51
N PHE A 199 -6.10 -5.37 8.77
CA PHE A 199 -7.40 -5.85 9.23
C PHE A 199 -7.28 -6.69 10.51
N HIS A 200 -6.35 -7.64 10.57
CA HIS A 200 -6.13 -8.46 11.76
C HIS A 200 -5.57 -7.66 12.95
N LEU A 201 -4.98 -6.49 12.70
CA LEU A 201 -4.51 -5.55 13.71
C LEU A 201 -5.53 -4.44 14.02
N GLU A 202 -6.80 -4.59 13.58
CA GLU A 202 -7.92 -3.68 13.87
C GLU A 202 -7.75 -2.27 13.27
N TYR A 203 -7.11 -2.14 12.11
CA TYR A 203 -7.12 -0.92 11.32
C TYR A 203 -8.28 -0.90 10.32
N PHE A 204 -8.95 0.24 10.18
CA PHE A 204 -9.86 0.51 9.07
C PHE A 204 -9.05 0.74 7.80
N SER A 205 -9.06 -0.21 6.87
CA SER A 205 -8.19 -0.19 5.69
C SER A 205 -8.98 0.05 4.42
N VAL A 206 -8.63 1.10 3.68
CA VAL A 206 -9.22 1.48 2.39
C VAL A 206 -8.19 1.31 1.28
N LEU A 207 -8.47 0.46 0.31
CA LEU A 207 -7.68 0.31 -0.90
C LEU A 207 -8.04 1.44 -1.89
N LEU A 208 -7.09 2.28 -2.28
CA LEU A 208 -7.24 3.21 -3.40
C LEU A 208 -6.88 2.45 -4.68
N GLU A 209 -7.87 1.78 -5.29
CA GLU A 209 -7.62 0.77 -6.34
C GLU A 209 -6.94 1.34 -7.59
N ASP A 210 -7.22 2.61 -7.96
CA ASP A 210 -6.61 3.29 -9.09
C ASP A 210 -5.19 3.82 -8.80
N ALA A 211 -4.75 3.75 -7.55
CA ALA A 211 -3.39 4.05 -7.08
C ALA A 211 -2.58 2.78 -6.77
N THR A 212 -2.97 1.65 -7.34
CA THR A 212 -2.23 0.38 -7.21
C THR A 212 -2.05 -0.31 -8.56
N HIS A 213 -1.05 -1.17 -8.67
CA HIS A 213 -0.79 -1.95 -9.88
C HIS A 213 -0.51 -3.42 -9.53
N ALA A 214 -1.34 -4.33 -10.07
CA ALA A 214 -1.19 -5.76 -9.84
C ALA A 214 -0.17 -6.40 -10.79
N LEU A 215 0.55 -7.39 -10.30
CA LEU A 215 1.35 -8.28 -11.15
C LEU A 215 0.49 -9.45 -11.64
N GLY A 216 0.48 -9.68 -12.94
CA GLY A 216 -0.30 -10.76 -13.56
C GLY A 216 -1.59 -10.31 -14.26
N GLY A 217 -1.80 -8.99 -14.41
CA GLY A 217 -2.87 -8.38 -15.19
C GLY A 217 -4.17 -8.11 -14.43
N ASP A 218 -5.19 -7.65 -15.16
CA ASP A 218 -6.43 -7.10 -14.60
C ASP A 218 -7.21 -8.07 -13.73
N SER A 219 -7.17 -9.36 -14.02
CA SER A 219 -7.85 -10.37 -13.23
C SER A 219 -7.30 -10.45 -11.78
N MET A 220 -6.00 -10.19 -11.61
CA MET A 220 -5.38 -10.16 -10.29
C MET A 220 -5.75 -8.88 -9.53
N GLN A 221 -5.85 -7.75 -10.23
CA GLN A 221 -6.35 -6.50 -9.66
C GLN A 221 -7.79 -6.67 -9.15
N GLN A 222 -8.66 -7.22 -9.99
CA GLN A 222 -10.07 -7.46 -9.66
C GLN A 222 -10.23 -8.47 -8.51
N ALA A 223 -9.42 -9.53 -8.48
CA ALA A 223 -9.46 -10.51 -7.39
C ALA A 223 -9.09 -9.89 -6.04
N THR A 224 -8.05 -9.05 -6.01
CA THR A 224 -7.68 -8.34 -4.79
C THR A 224 -8.78 -7.34 -4.36
N ALA A 225 -9.31 -6.54 -5.29
CA ALA A 225 -10.40 -5.61 -4.99
C ALA A 225 -11.61 -6.35 -4.40
N TYR A 226 -12.00 -7.49 -5.00
CA TYR A 226 -13.07 -8.35 -4.49
C TYR A 226 -12.79 -8.86 -3.08
N ASN A 227 -11.57 -9.37 -2.81
CA ASN A 227 -11.19 -9.86 -1.48
C ASN A 227 -11.26 -8.75 -0.44
N VAL A 228 -10.75 -7.57 -0.79
CA VAL A 228 -10.75 -6.41 0.11
C VAL A 228 -12.17 -5.98 0.42
N GLU A 229 -12.98 -5.71 -0.60
CA GLU A 229 -14.36 -5.25 -0.47
C GLU A 229 -15.24 -6.23 0.32
N THR A 230 -15.00 -7.54 0.16
CA THR A 230 -15.84 -8.56 0.75
C THR A 230 -15.43 -8.95 2.17
N PHE A 231 -14.11 -8.88 2.51
CA PHE A 231 -13.61 -9.53 3.73
C PHE A 231 -12.67 -8.68 4.58
N PHE A 232 -11.92 -7.73 4.00
CA PHE A 232 -10.76 -7.16 4.71
C PHE A 232 -10.76 -5.64 4.83
N GLY A 233 -11.71 -4.94 4.16
CA GLY A 233 -11.75 -3.49 4.20
C GLY A 233 -12.67 -2.89 3.14
N TRP A 234 -12.30 -1.75 2.63
CA TRP A 234 -13.08 -0.96 1.69
C TRP A 234 -12.27 -0.63 0.46
N VAL A 235 -12.96 -0.38 -0.66
CA VAL A 235 -12.32 -0.02 -1.93
C VAL A 235 -12.84 1.34 -2.39
N SER A 236 -11.91 2.25 -2.68
CA SER A 236 -12.21 3.60 -3.17
C SER A 236 -11.23 3.98 -4.29
N GLN A 237 -11.26 5.24 -4.70
CA GLN A 237 -10.41 5.80 -5.73
C GLN A 237 -9.80 7.13 -5.27
N VAL A 238 -8.67 7.52 -5.87
CA VAL A 238 -7.95 8.75 -5.51
C VAL A 238 -8.81 10.01 -5.64
N PRO A 239 -9.61 10.23 -6.70
CA PRO A 239 -10.47 11.40 -6.76
C PRO A 239 -11.41 11.53 -5.55
N ALA A 240 -12.10 10.45 -5.19
CA ALA A 240 -12.99 10.43 -4.04
C ALA A 240 -12.25 10.68 -2.71
N PHE A 241 -11.04 10.14 -2.56
CA PHE A 241 -10.18 10.39 -1.40
C PHE A 241 -9.76 11.87 -1.33
N CYS A 242 -9.33 12.47 -2.45
CA CYS A 242 -8.95 13.88 -2.51
C CYS A 242 -10.13 14.81 -2.18
N ASP A 243 -11.31 14.53 -2.75
CA ASP A 243 -12.51 15.32 -2.51
C ASP A 243 -12.95 15.24 -1.04
N ALA A 244 -12.87 14.06 -0.42
CA ALA A 244 -13.18 13.87 0.99
C ALA A 244 -12.29 14.68 1.93
N LEU A 245 -11.03 14.92 1.55
CA LEU A 245 -10.09 15.74 2.32
C LEU A 245 -10.27 17.26 2.11
N GLN A 246 -10.90 17.68 1.02
CA GLN A 246 -11.15 19.10 0.70
C GLN A 246 -12.47 19.62 1.27
N THR A 247 -13.42 18.73 1.58
CA THR A 247 -14.69 19.14 2.21
C THR A 247 -14.41 19.65 3.61
N GLU A 248 -14.63 20.96 3.82
CA GLU A 248 -14.65 21.53 5.17
C GLU A 248 -15.63 20.72 6.03
N PRO A 249 -15.30 20.47 7.32
CA PRO A 249 -16.21 19.76 8.20
C PRO A 249 -17.56 20.50 8.19
N VAL A 250 -18.63 19.80 7.80
CA VAL A 250 -19.99 20.32 7.90
C VAL A 250 -20.20 20.70 9.35
N MET A 251 -20.24 22.00 9.62
CA MET A 251 -20.58 22.50 10.94
C MET A 251 -22.04 22.06 11.22
N ALA A 252 -22.19 21.17 12.20
CA ALA A 252 -23.50 20.74 12.69
C ALA A 252 -24.02 21.73 13.73
#